data_9bcb7c6a272cf46c0b34987041bf8e4c
#
_entry.id   9bcb7c6a272cf46c0b34987041bf8e4c
#
_cell.length_a   1.000
_cell.length_b   1.000
_cell.length_c   1.000
_cell.angle_alpha   90.00
_cell.angle_beta   90.00
_cell.angle_gamma   90.00
#
_symmetry.space_group_name_H-M   'P 1'
#
loop_
_entity.id
_entity.type
_entity.pdbx_description
1 polymer ?
#
loop_
_entity_poly.entity_id
_entity_poly.type
_entity_poly.pdbx_seq_one_letter_code
_entity_poly.pdbx_strand_id
1 'polypeptide(L)'
;RQMTENLAQTGCPEDIEEAAVQASEDVVTQREEALAKQLEEQRRKKARLVDPLQYEMSIQAEDLAGYVPAFGWEAGPPTEQQAAALEKLGILPDAVESAGKASLLLDRLNKRRAEGLTTPKQIRVLERYGFQSVGTWSFDAAKHMIDRIAAGGWRGVPKGVNPKTYTPAQEPPTSDIDFGW
;
A
#
# COMPACT_ATOMS: atom_id res chain seq x y z
N ARG A 1 -10.16 37.00 -5.14
CA ARG A 1 -11.60 37.16 -4.89
C ARG A 1 -11.88 37.49 -3.42
N GLN A 2 -11.36 36.73 -2.46
CA GLN A 2 -11.53 37.02 -1.01
C GLN A 2 -10.92 38.39 -0.58
N MET A 3 -9.81 38.79 -1.21
CA MET A 3 -9.16 40.05 -0.95
C MET A 3 -10.02 41.25 -1.39
N THR A 4 -10.76 41.12 -2.48
CA THR A 4 -11.63 42.17 -3.01
C THR A 4 -12.96 42.27 -2.25
N GLU A 5 -13.48 41.17 -1.69
CA GLU A 5 -14.72 41.19 -0.90
C GLU A 5 -14.51 41.84 0.48
N ASN A 6 -13.37 41.59 1.11
CA ASN A 6 -13.03 42.24 2.40
C ASN A 6 -12.75 43.73 2.27
N LEU A 7 -12.15 44.16 1.15
CA LEU A 7 -11.87 45.57 0.88
C LEU A 7 -13.12 46.45 0.63
N ALA A 8 -14.21 45.83 0.20
CA ALA A 8 -15.48 46.53 -0.08
C ALA A 8 -16.27 46.90 1.19
N GLN A 9 -15.94 46.34 2.35
CA GLN A 9 -16.68 46.56 3.61
C GLN A 9 -16.02 47.55 4.58
N THR A 10 -14.77 47.99 4.33
CA THR A 10 -14.04 48.86 5.22
C THR A 10 -13.82 50.26 4.61
N GLY A 11 -14.36 51.24 5.27
CA GLY A 11 -14.36 52.66 4.79
C GLY A 11 -13.17 53.50 5.24
N CYS A 12 -12.15 52.95 5.93
CA CYS A 12 -10.99 53.68 6.45
C CYS A 12 -9.67 53.08 5.91
N PRO A 13 -8.62 53.91 5.57
CA PRO A 13 -7.36 53.40 5.03
C PRO A 13 -6.62 52.41 5.96
N GLU A 14 -6.70 52.59 7.26
CA GLU A 14 -6.10 51.68 8.26
C GLU A 14 -6.80 50.33 8.29
N ASP A 15 -8.12 50.30 8.16
CA ASP A 15 -8.93 49.07 8.09
C ASP A 15 -8.64 48.27 6.80
N ILE A 16 -8.24 48.94 5.71
CA ILE A 16 -7.87 48.31 4.43
C ILE A 16 -6.54 47.57 4.54
N GLU A 17 -5.55 48.13 5.22
CA GLU A 17 -4.26 47.47 5.47
C GLU A 17 -4.43 46.23 6.37
N GLU A 18 -5.19 46.36 7.45
CA GLU A 18 -5.47 45.25 8.36
C GLU A 18 -6.26 44.13 7.64
N ALA A 19 -7.25 44.50 6.83
CA ALA A 19 -8.02 43.51 6.05
C ALA A 19 -7.13 42.80 4.97
N ALA A 20 -6.18 43.51 4.38
CA ALA A 20 -5.24 42.92 3.43
C ALA A 20 -4.25 41.96 4.10
N VAL A 21 -3.76 42.29 5.29
CA VAL A 21 -2.90 41.43 6.09
C VAL A 21 -3.67 40.18 6.52
N GLN A 22 -4.88 40.35 7.05
CA GLN A 22 -5.72 39.23 7.47
C GLN A 22 -6.05 38.28 6.29
N ALA A 23 -6.41 38.85 5.13
CA ALA A 23 -6.67 38.05 3.94
C ALA A 23 -5.42 37.29 3.45
N SER A 24 -4.23 37.86 3.60
CA SER A 24 -2.97 37.18 3.25
C SER A 24 -2.63 36.07 4.25
N GLU A 25 -2.85 36.28 5.53
CA GLU A 25 -2.68 35.26 6.58
C GLU A 25 -3.67 34.09 6.39
N ASP A 26 -4.93 34.38 6.06
CA ASP A 26 -5.94 33.35 5.79
C ASP A 26 -5.56 32.49 4.57
N VAL A 27 -5.02 33.09 3.51
CA VAL A 27 -4.54 32.35 2.33
C VAL A 27 -3.34 31.47 2.66
N VAL A 28 -2.41 31.94 3.48
CA VAL A 28 -1.25 31.14 3.93
C VAL A 28 -1.72 29.98 4.78
N THR A 29 -2.61 30.22 5.74
CA THR A 29 -3.17 29.19 6.63
C THR A 29 -3.90 28.11 5.83
N GLN A 30 -4.74 28.50 4.87
CA GLN A 30 -5.44 27.55 4.00
C GLN A 30 -4.48 26.71 3.14
N ARG A 31 -3.37 27.28 2.68
CA ARG A 31 -2.33 26.54 1.95
C ARG A 31 -1.60 25.55 2.84
N GLU A 32 -1.27 25.94 4.06
CA GLU A 32 -0.62 25.08 5.04
C GLU A 32 -1.51 23.90 5.42
N GLU A 33 -2.81 24.15 5.67
CA GLU A 33 -3.79 23.10 5.96
C GLU A 33 -3.97 22.15 4.78
N ALA A 34 -4.05 22.67 3.55
CA ALA A 34 -4.15 21.84 2.35
C ALA A 34 -2.91 20.97 2.16
N LEU A 35 -1.72 21.54 2.39
CA LEU A 35 -0.46 20.80 2.31
C LEU A 35 -0.37 19.72 3.39
N ALA A 36 -0.73 20.05 4.62
CA ALA A 36 -0.75 19.10 5.74
C ALA A 36 -1.69 17.92 5.44
N LYS A 37 -2.88 18.20 4.91
CA LYS A 37 -3.84 17.18 4.49
C LYS A 37 -3.30 16.28 3.37
N GLN A 38 -2.66 16.86 2.36
CA GLN A 38 -2.02 16.10 1.29
C GLN A 38 -0.90 15.20 1.81
N LEU A 39 -0.06 15.71 2.70
CA LEU A 39 1.02 14.94 3.33
C LEU A 39 0.47 13.78 4.17
N GLU A 40 -0.61 14.01 4.90
CA GLU A 40 -1.26 12.95 5.68
C GLU A 40 -1.89 11.87 4.78
N GLU A 41 -2.54 12.26 3.69
CA GLU A 41 -3.07 11.32 2.70
C GLU A 41 -1.97 10.48 2.04
N GLN A 42 -0.84 11.10 1.69
CA GLN A 42 0.32 10.38 1.17
C GLN A 42 0.91 9.41 2.19
N ARG A 43 1.04 9.82 3.45
CA ARG A 43 1.47 8.93 4.54
C ARG A 43 0.54 7.73 4.71
N ARG A 44 -0.77 7.95 4.67
CA ARG A 44 -1.78 6.88 4.76
C ARG A 44 -1.70 5.92 3.56
N LYS A 45 -1.47 6.44 2.35
CA LYS A 45 -1.27 5.61 1.15
C LYS A 45 -0.01 4.76 1.29
N LYS A 46 1.13 5.36 1.63
CA LYS A 46 2.41 4.66 1.83
C LYS A 46 2.34 3.61 2.94
N ALA A 47 1.64 3.89 4.04
CA ALA A 47 1.44 2.94 5.13
C ALA A 47 0.67 1.66 4.73
N ARG A 48 -0.06 1.69 3.61
CA ARG A 48 -0.76 0.52 3.06
C ARG A 48 0.08 -0.30 2.10
N LEU A 49 1.22 0.22 1.68
CA LEU A 49 2.12 -0.45 0.75
C LEU A 49 3.07 -1.38 1.49
N VAL A 50 3.52 -2.41 0.81
CA VAL A 50 4.44 -3.41 1.35
C VAL A 50 5.86 -3.03 0.96
N ASP A 51 6.79 -3.17 1.90
CA ASP A 51 8.21 -3.01 1.62
C ASP A 51 8.69 -4.09 0.64
N PRO A 52 9.39 -3.73 -0.43
CA PRO A 52 9.85 -4.69 -1.43
C PRO A 52 10.76 -5.76 -0.85
N LEU A 53 11.65 -5.42 0.08
CA LEU A 53 12.55 -6.38 0.72
C LEU A 53 11.78 -7.41 1.55
N GLN A 54 10.80 -6.96 2.32
CA GLN A 54 9.91 -7.86 3.08
C GLN A 54 9.18 -8.81 2.14
N TYR A 55 8.65 -8.28 1.03
CA TYR A 55 7.96 -9.08 0.03
C TYR A 55 8.88 -10.13 -0.62
N GLU A 56 10.10 -9.73 -1.03
CA GLU A 56 11.11 -10.62 -1.60
C GLU A 56 11.44 -11.78 -0.65
N MET A 57 11.59 -11.49 0.63
CA MET A 57 11.82 -12.50 1.67
C MET A 57 10.62 -13.44 1.83
N SER A 58 9.41 -12.91 1.83
CA SER A 58 8.18 -13.70 1.98
C SER A 58 7.93 -14.66 0.83
N ILE A 59 8.34 -14.31 -0.39
CA ILE A 59 8.24 -15.17 -1.57
C ILE A 59 9.51 -15.98 -1.85
N GLN A 60 10.53 -15.84 -1.01
CA GLN A 60 11.83 -16.52 -1.12
C GLN A 60 12.52 -16.26 -2.47
N ALA A 61 12.47 -15.02 -2.93
CA ALA A 61 13.06 -14.61 -4.22
C ALA A 61 14.51 -14.14 -4.02
N GLU A 62 15.43 -15.07 -3.88
CA GLU A 62 16.87 -14.79 -3.71
C GLU A 62 17.48 -14.06 -4.90
N ASP A 63 16.95 -14.28 -6.10
CA ASP A 63 17.35 -13.62 -7.33
C ASP A 63 17.05 -12.10 -7.33
N LEU A 64 15.97 -11.70 -6.68
CA LEU A 64 15.61 -10.29 -6.50
C LEU A 64 16.50 -9.63 -5.44
N ALA A 65 16.75 -10.32 -4.33
CA ALA A 65 17.58 -9.82 -3.26
C ALA A 65 19.04 -9.65 -3.68
N GLY A 66 19.55 -10.52 -4.56
CA GLY A 66 20.91 -10.49 -5.10
C GLY A 66 21.06 -9.73 -6.41
N TYR A 67 20.03 -9.01 -6.86
CA TYR A 67 20.08 -8.31 -8.15
C TYR A 67 21.13 -7.19 -8.18
N VAL A 68 21.96 -7.24 -9.21
CA VAL A 68 22.96 -6.20 -9.51
C VAL A 68 22.69 -5.67 -10.92
N PRO A 69 22.52 -4.36 -11.11
CA PRO A 69 22.34 -3.77 -12.43
C PRO A 69 23.52 -4.09 -13.36
N ALA A 70 23.23 -4.63 -14.55
CA ALA A 70 24.24 -4.95 -15.56
C ALA A 70 24.44 -3.80 -16.56
N PHE A 71 23.38 -3.02 -16.82
CA PHE A 71 23.39 -1.93 -17.78
C PHE A 71 23.16 -0.58 -17.10
N GLY A 72 23.70 0.50 -17.68
CA GLY A 72 23.61 1.83 -17.09
C GLY A 72 22.19 2.34 -16.85
N TRP A 73 21.22 1.97 -17.70
CA TRP A 73 19.83 2.33 -17.55
C TRP A 73 19.14 1.59 -16.39
N GLU A 74 19.63 0.43 -16.03
CA GLU A 74 19.12 -0.37 -14.90
C GLU A 74 19.51 0.23 -13.55
N ALA A 75 20.66 0.93 -13.50
CA ALA A 75 21.19 1.51 -12.28
C ALA A 75 20.46 2.79 -11.83
N GLY A 76 19.70 3.42 -12.75
CA GLY A 76 18.91 4.60 -12.44
C GLY A 76 17.73 4.31 -11.51
N PRO A 77 17.08 5.35 -10.95
CA PRO A 77 15.89 5.17 -10.14
C PRO A 77 14.73 4.60 -10.98
N PRO A 78 13.73 3.95 -10.36
CA PRO A 78 12.53 3.50 -11.05
C PRO A 78 11.86 4.65 -11.80
N THR A 79 11.37 4.38 -13.00
CA THR A 79 10.59 5.37 -13.76
C THR A 79 9.23 5.63 -13.08
N GLU A 80 8.62 6.77 -13.38
CA GLU A 80 7.27 7.10 -12.85
C GLU A 80 6.23 6.03 -13.19
N GLN A 81 6.32 5.44 -14.38
CA GLN A 81 5.43 4.35 -14.80
C GLN A 81 5.66 3.08 -13.98
N GLN A 82 6.91 2.72 -13.72
CA GLN A 82 7.27 1.59 -12.86
C GLN A 82 6.81 1.84 -11.43
N ALA A 83 7.05 3.03 -10.90
CA ALA A 83 6.61 3.41 -9.56
C ALA A 83 5.08 3.32 -9.41
N ALA A 84 4.32 3.86 -10.37
CA ALA A 84 2.86 3.78 -10.39
C ALA A 84 2.35 2.33 -10.50
N ALA A 85 3.00 1.49 -11.29
CA ALA A 85 2.66 0.07 -11.44
C ALA A 85 2.93 -0.71 -10.15
N LEU A 86 4.06 -0.47 -9.48
CA LEU A 86 4.40 -1.09 -8.19
C LEU A 86 3.39 -0.68 -7.10
N GLU A 87 3.07 0.60 -7.01
CA GLU A 87 2.08 1.12 -6.06
C GLU A 87 0.70 0.46 -6.28
N LYS A 88 0.27 0.34 -7.52
CA LYS A 88 -0.99 -0.34 -7.87
C LYS A 88 -1.01 -1.80 -7.43
N LEU A 89 0.12 -2.48 -7.53
CA LEU A 89 0.29 -3.87 -7.08
C LEU A 89 0.52 -4.01 -5.58
N GLY A 90 0.68 -2.91 -4.86
CA GLY A 90 0.78 -2.88 -3.41
C GLY A 90 2.19 -2.85 -2.85
N ILE A 91 3.20 -2.58 -3.66
CA ILE A 91 4.60 -2.43 -3.27
C ILE A 91 4.96 -0.95 -3.14
N LEU A 92 5.78 -0.62 -2.14
CA LEU A 92 6.30 0.73 -1.92
C LEU A 92 7.41 1.05 -2.95
N PRO A 93 7.16 1.93 -3.92
CA PRO A 93 8.12 2.19 -4.99
C PRO A 93 9.38 2.93 -4.50
N ASP A 94 9.25 3.78 -3.49
CA ASP A 94 10.35 4.59 -2.95
C ASP A 94 11.47 3.72 -2.34
N ALA A 95 11.17 2.49 -1.96
CA ALA A 95 12.12 1.55 -1.39
C ALA A 95 12.76 0.61 -2.44
N VAL A 96 12.41 0.75 -3.71
CA VAL A 96 13.03 0.00 -4.81
C VAL A 96 14.28 0.73 -5.29
N GLU A 97 15.42 0.07 -5.24
CA GLU A 97 16.74 0.68 -5.42
C GLU A 97 17.03 1.13 -6.85
N SER A 98 16.48 0.43 -7.87
CA SER A 98 16.84 0.69 -9.27
C SER A 98 15.72 0.33 -10.25
N ALA A 99 15.79 0.92 -11.45
CA ALA A 99 14.84 0.66 -12.54
C ALA A 99 14.89 -0.82 -13.00
N GLY A 100 16.06 -1.43 -13.00
CA GLY A 100 16.21 -2.85 -13.33
C GLY A 100 15.55 -3.74 -12.29
N LYS A 101 15.77 -3.47 -11.01
CA LYS A 101 15.09 -4.19 -9.92
C LYS A 101 13.57 -3.99 -9.98
N ALA A 102 13.10 -2.79 -10.28
CA ALA A 102 11.68 -2.50 -10.49
C ALA A 102 11.07 -3.35 -11.61
N SER A 103 11.76 -3.48 -12.74
CA SER A 103 11.30 -4.33 -13.85
C SER A 103 11.16 -5.79 -13.44
N LEU A 104 12.19 -6.36 -12.81
CA LEU A 104 12.16 -7.76 -12.34
C LEU A 104 11.07 -8.00 -11.31
N LEU A 105 10.88 -7.05 -10.39
CA LEU A 105 9.84 -7.14 -9.37
C LEU A 105 8.44 -7.10 -9.99
N LEU A 106 8.22 -6.23 -10.98
CA LEU A 106 6.97 -6.16 -11.74
C LEU A 106 6.69 -7.46 -12.50
N ASP A 107 7.69 -8.02 -13.17
CA ASP A 107 7.57 -9.29 -13.87
C ASP A 107 7.21 -10.42 -12.90
N ARG A 108 7.86 -10.46 -11.74
CA ARG A 108 7.57 -11.44 -10.69
C ARG A 108 6.14 -11.29 -10.15
N LEU A 109 5.70 -10.07 -9.88
CA LEU A 109 4.34 -9.79 -9.41
C LEU A 109 3.29 -10.23 -10.43
N ASN A 110 3.50 -9.90 -11.70
CA ASN A 110 2.58 -10.28 -12.78
C ASN A 110 2.55 -11.81 -12.99
N LYS A 111 3.70 -12.48 -12.97
CA LYS A 111 3.78 -13.93 -13.06
C LYS A 111 3.03 -14.62 -11.93
N ARG A 112 3.28 -14.21 -10.68
CA ARG A 112 2.60 -14.75 -9.51
C ARG A 112 1.08 -14.53 -9.55
N ARG A 113 0.65 -13.38 -10.05
CA ARG A 113 -0.78 -13.10 -10.26
C ARG A 113 -1.40 -14.02 -11.30
N ALA A 114 -0.71 -14.28 -12.40
CA ALA A 114 -1.16 -15.23 -13.44
C ALA A 114 -1.23 -16.66 -12.91
N GLU A 115 -0.33 -17.04 -12.01
CA GLU A 115 -0.30 -18.34 -11.33
C GLU A 115 -1.34 -18.47 -10.19
N GLY A 116 -2.09 -17.41 -9.89
CA GLY A 116 -3.10 -17.42 -8.81
C GLY A 116 -2.51 -17.49 -7.41
N LEU A 117 -1.29 -16.99 -7.22
CA LEU A 117 -0.61 -16.93 -5.92
C LEU A 117 -0.98 -15.67 -5.13
N THR A 118 -0.61 -15.67 -3.85
CA THR A 118 -0.87 -14.56 -2.93
C THR A 118 -0.32 -13.22 -3.42
N THR A 119 -1.10 -12.17 -3.19
CA THR A 119 -0.71 -10.79 -3.44
C THR A 119 0.13 -10.22 -2.28
N PRO A 120 0.93 -9.16 -2.52
CA PRO A 120 1.69 -8.52 -1.45
C PRO A 120 0.84 -8.09 -0.25
N LYS A 121 -0.36 -7.56 -0.51
CA LYS A 121 -1.30 -7.14 0.54
C LYS A 121 -1.80 -8.30 1.39
N GLN A 122 -2.13 -9.44 0.77
CA GLN A 122 -2.54 -10.66 1.48
C GLN A 122 -1.40 -11.20 2.34
N ILE A 123 -0.18 -11.27 1.79
CA ILE A 123 1.02 -11.71 2.52
C ILE A 123 1.20 -10.85 3.76
N ARG A 124 1.22 -9.52 3.63
CA ARG A 124 1.38 -8.60 4.74
C ARG A 124 0.33 -8.79 5.84
N VAL A 125 -0.93 -8.93 5.45
CA VAL A 125 -2.03 -9.12 6.43
C VAL A 125 -1.83 -10.41 7.19
N LEU A 126 -1.59 -11.52 6.51
CA LEU A 126 -1.47 -12.84 7.16
C LEU A 126 -0.19 -12.97 7.99
N GLU A 127 0.95 -12.46 7.52
CA GLU A 127 2.19 -12.43 8.29
C GLU A 127 2.06 -11.60 9.57
N ARG A 128 1.29 -10.51 9.54
CA ARG A 128 0.97 -9.72 10.74
C ARG A 128 0.25 -10.54 11.82
N TYR A 129 -0.54 -11.54 11.42
CA TYR A 129 -1.20 -12.48 12.32
C TYR A 129 -0.32 -13.70 12.68
N GLY A 130 0.93 -13.73 12.21
CA GLY A 130 1.92 -14.73 12.54
C GLY A 130 1.93 -15.94 11.61
N PHE A 131 1.18 -15.92 10.50
CA PHE A 131 1.24 -16.98 9.50
C PHE A 131 2.59 -16.99 8.81
N GLN A 132 3.11 -18.19 8.55
CA GLN A 132 4.39 -18.40 7.89
C GLN A 132 4.20 -18.94 6.47
N SER A 133 5.22 -18.74 5.63
CA SER A 133 5.24 -19.25 4.25
C SER A 133 4.03 -18.81 3.41
N VAL A 134 3.43 -17.67 3.74
CA VAL A 134 2.23 -17.15 3.05
C VAL A 134 2.50 -16.91 1.56
N GLY A 135 3.75 -16.63 1.19
CA GLY A 135 4.15 -16.48 -0.20
C GLY A 135 3.91 -17.71 -1.09
N THR A 136 3.78 -18.90 -0.50
CA THR A 136 3.51 -20.15 -1.23
C THR A 136 2.03 -20.47 -1.38
N TRP A 137 1.15 -19.72 -0.73
CA TRP A 137 -0.28 -19.97 -0.74
C TRP A 137 -0.93 -19.52 -2.05
N SER A 138 -2.08 -20.12 -2.39
CA SER A 138 -2.93 -19.61 -3.44
C SER A 138 -3.67 -18.34 -2.98
N PHE A 139 -4.08 -17.54 -3.95
CA PHE A 139 -4.87 -16.32 -3.71
C PHE A 139 -6.17 -16.63 -2.94
N ASP A 140 -6.86 -17.72 -3.32
CA ASP A 140 -8.14 -18.10 -2.72
C ASP A 140 -7.97 -18.59 -1.28
N ALA A 141 -6.93 -19.39 -1.00
CA ALA A 141 -6.64 -19.85 0.35
C ALA A 141 -6.32 -18.66 1.29
N ALA A 142 -5.53 -17.71 0.82
CA ALA A 142 -5.22 -16.50 1.57
C ALA A 142 -6.46 -15.64 1.78
N LYS A 143 -7.29 -15.46 0.76
CA LYS A 143 -8.55 -14.73 0.86
C LYS A 143 -9.48 -15.37 1.90
N HIS A 144 -9.67 -16.69 1.83
CA HIS A 144 -10.51 -17.43 2.76
C HIS A 144 -10.04 -17.24 4.23
N MET A 145 -8.73 -17.30 4.48
CA MET A 145 -8.20 -17.07 5.82
C MET A 145 -8.40 -15.62 6.30
N ILE A 146 -8.20 -14.65 5.42
CA ILE A 146 -8.45 -13.23 5.72
C ILE A 146 -9.94 -13.01 6.04
N ASP A 147 -10.85 -13.60 5.29
CA ASP A 147 -12.29 -13.50 5.53
C ASP A 147 -12.67 -14.11 6.89
N ARG A 148 -12.06 -15.22 7.29
CA ARG A 148 -12.24 -15.81 8.64
C ARG A 148 -11.73 -14.90 9.75
N ILE A 149 -10.59 -14.24 9.56
CA ILE A 149 -10.04 -13.26 10.52
C ILE A 149 -10.97 -12.05 10.61
N ALA A 150 -11.47 -11.56 9.47
CA ALA A 150 -12.41 -10.45 9.41
C ALA A 150 -13.75 -10.76 10.10
N ALA A 151 -14.29 -11.97 9.90
CA ALA A 151 -15.49 -12.46 10.59
C ALA A 151 -15.31 -12.50 12.12
N GLY A 152 -14.09 -12.74 12.60
CA GLY A 152 -13.70 -12.61 14.01
C GLY A 152 -13.49 -11.16 14.49
N GLY A 153 -13.78 -10.17 13.65
CA GLY A 153 -13.61 -8.74 13.97
C GLY A 153 -12.16 -8.28 14.05
N TRP A 154 -11.25 -8.93 13.35
CA TRP A 154 -9.82 -8.62 13.32
C TRP A 154 -9.09 -8.75 14.68
N ARG A 155 -9.71 -9.45 15.65
CA ARG A 155 -9.21 -9.56 17.02
C ARG A 155 -8.12 -10.61 17.19
N GLY A 156 -7.84 -11.41 16.18
CA GLY A 156 -6.82 -12.47 16.22
C GLY A 156 -7.07 -13.57 15.20
N VAL A 157 -6.29 -14.63 15.34
CA VAL A 157 -6.39 -15.82 14.49
C VAL A 157 -7.66 -16.60 14.86
N PRO A 158 -8.36 -17.21 13.89
CA PRO A 158 -9.54 -18.02 14.15
C PRO A 158 -9.27 -19.15 15.14
N LYS A 159 -10.25 -19.50 15.99
CA LYS A 159 -10.11 -20.58 16.97
C LYS A 159 -9.71 -21.89 16.31
N GLY A 160 -8.75 -22.58 16.89
CA GLY A 160 -8.25 -23.88 16.39
C GLY A 160 -7.19 -23.78 15.28
N VAL A 161 -6.81 -22.59 14.86
CA VAL A 161 -5.75 -22.36 13.87
C VAL A 161 -4.46 -21.93 14.57
N ASN A 162 -3.38 -22.69 14.32
CA ASN A 162 -2.05 -22.27 14.74
C ASN A 162 -1.33 -21.63 13.55
N PRO A 163 -1.08 -20.31 13.57
CA PRO A 163 -0.53 -19.62 12.40
C PRO A 163 0.86 -20.09 11.98
N LYS A 164 1.63 -20.62 12.93
CA LYS A 164 3.01 -21.09 12.67
C LYS A 164 3.06 -22.42 11.93
N THR A 165 2.03 -23.26 12.07
CA THR A 165 2.00 -24.60 11.48
C THR A 165 0.90 -24.77 10.45
N TYR A 166 0.10 -23.73 10.24
CA TYR A 166 -1.01 -23.78 9.29
C TYR A 166 -0.52 -23.82 7.85
N THR A 167 -1.03 -24.80 7.10
CA THR A 167 -0.85 -24.92 5.65
C THR A 167 -2.20 -25.09 4.97
N PRO A 168 -2.52 -24.31 3.91
CA PRO A 168 -3.83 -24.35 3.25
C PRO A 168 -4.21 -25.72 2.67
N ALA A 169 -3.22 -26.54 2.29
CA ALA A 169 -3.42 -27.89 1.76
C ALA A 169 -4.02 -28.87 2.79
N GLN A 170 -4.09 -28.50 4.06
CA GLN A 170 -4.66 -29.30 5.14
C GLN A 170 -6.14 -28.98 5.43
N GLU A 171 -6.69 -27.93 4.83
CA GLU A 171 -8.14 -27.73 4.89
C GLU A 171 -8.79 -28.68 3.90
N PRO A 172 -9.71 -29.56 4.34
CA PRO A 172 -10.55 -30.28 3.41
C PRO A 172 -11.31 -29.24 2.56
N PRO A 173 -11.54 -29.52 1.27
CA PRO A 173 -12.40 -28.65 0.48
C PRO A 173 -13.68 -28.48 1.30
N THR A 174 -14.11 -27.25 1.51
CA THR A 174 -15.41 -26.95 2.09
C THR A 174 -16.44 -27.53 1.12
N SER A 175 -16.69 -28.83 1.31
CA SER A 175 -17.77 -29.51 0.64
C SER A 175 -19.06 -28.88 1.14
N ASP A 176 -19.75 -28.33 0.18
CA ASP A 176 -21.18 -28.22 0.18
C ASP A 176 -21.80 -27.33 1.29
N ILE A 177 -22.03 -26.12 0.92
CA ILE A 177 -23.29 -25.49 1.31
C ILE A 177 -24.36 -26.34 0.63
N ASP A 178 -24.83 -27.34 1.38
CA ASP A 178 -26.05 -28.07 1.05
C ASP A 178 -27.18 -27.03 1.03
N PHE A 179 -27.53 -26.60 -0.17
CA PHE A 179 -28.80 -25.92 -0.39
C PHE A 179 -29.89 -26.98 -0.28
N GLY A 180 -30.23 -27.33 0.98
CA GLY A 180 -31.43 -28.10 1.27
C GLY A 180 -32.64 -27.40 0.69
N TRP A 181 -33.29 -28.07 -0.23
CA TRP A 181 -34.61 -27.73 -0.75
C TRP A 181 -35.70 -27.97 0.31
#